data_fb9c4af4e15ea1b669866708539fa723
#
_entry.id   fb9c4af4e15ea1b669866708539fa723
#
_cell.length_a   1.000
_cell.length_b   1.000
_cell.length_c   1.000
_cell.angle_alpha   90.00
_cell.angle_beta   90.00
_cell.angle_gamma   90.00
#
_symmetry.space_group_name_H-M   'P 1'
#
loop_
_entity.id
_entity.type
_entity.pdbx_description
1 polymer ?
#
loop_
_entity_poly.entity_id
_entity_poly.type
_entity_poly.pdbx_seq_one_letter_code
_entity_poly.pdbx_strand_id
1 'polypeptide(L)'
;MAIGERIHFFRLLRGMTQKYLGMALGFPEKSADVRLAQYETGSRTPKADLTAALAQVLDVSPHALTVPDIDSYVGLMHTLFTLEDNYGLKISEMDGEVCLKVDVRKNKDAARLHEMLCSWQQAAAMLEAGEISKEDYDKWRYHYPEFDTTDHWHKVVPSQGLSNLLVSAPKDSKGSEEVDK
;
A
#
# COMPACT_ATOMS: atom_id res chain seq x y z
N MET A 1 -15.21 -9.38 -0.80
CA MET A 1 -13.76 -9.61 -0.55
C MET A 1 -12.99 -8.39 -1.00
N ALA A 2 -12.22 -7.80 -0.10
CA ALA A 2 -11.61 -6.48 -0.29
C ALA A 2 -10.85 -6.28 -1.62
N ILE A 3 -10.01 -7.24 -2.06
CA ILE A 3 -9.25 -7.07 -3.32
C ILE A 3 -10.15 -7.05 -4.57
N GLY A 4 -11.20 -7.87 -4.62
CA GLY A 4 -12.12 -7.91 -5.77
C GLY A 4 -12.89 -6.61 -5.92
N GLU A 5 -13.38 -6.06 -4.83
CA GLU A 5 -14.08 -4.78 -4.78
C GLU A 5 -13.15 -3.62 -5.17
N ARG A 6 -11.87 -3.65 -4.76
CA ARG A 6 -10.89 -2.65 -5.17
C ARG A 6 -10.59 -2.71 -6.66
N ILE A 7 -10.47 -3.92 -7.25
CA ILE A 7 -10.31 -4.09 -8.70
C ILE A 7 -11.52 -3.50 -9.42
N HIS A 8 -12.74 -3.85 -8.98
CA HIS A 8 -13.98 -3.32 -9.53
C HIS A 8 -14.04 -1.79 -9.47
N PHE A 9 -13.75 -1.21 -8.29
CA PHE A 9 -13.74 0.22 -8.06
C PHE A 9 -12.78 0.95 -9.02
N PHE A 10 -11.51 0.54 -9.08
CA PHE A 10 -10.53 1.20 -9.94
C PHE A 10 -10.82 1.02 -11.42
N ARG A 11 -11.33 -0.16 -11.82
CA ARG A 11 -11.76 -0.37 -13.20
C ARG A 11 -12.85 0.61 -13.62
N LEU A 12 -13.86 0.80 -12.78
CA LEU A 12 -14.93 1.77 -13.05
C LEU A 12 -14.41 3.21 -13.05
N LEU A 13 -13.54 3.55 -12.10
CA LEU A 13 -12.91 4.86 -12.03
C LEU A 13 -12.11 5.20 -13.31
N ARG A 14 -11.50 4.20 -13.94
CA ARG A 14 -10.78 4.33 -15.22
C ARG A 14 -11.70 4.17 -16.46
N GLY A 15 -13.01 4.02 -16.29
CA GLY A 15 -13.96 3.84 -17.38
C GLY A 15 -13.76 2.55 -18.19
N MET A 16 -13.10 1.53 -17.63
CA MET A 16 -12.79 0.29 -18.34
C MET A 16 -13.92 -0.72 -18.21
N THR A 17 -14.16 -1.50 -19.30
CA THR A 17 -15.01 -2.70 -19.23
C THR A 17 -14.22 -3.87 -18.66
N GLN A 18 -14.92 -4.89 -18.14
CA GLN A 18 -14.28 -6.14 -17.69
C GLN A 18 -13.50 -6.82 -18.84
N LYS A 19 -14.07 -6.82 -20.03
CA LYS A 19 -13.43 -7.39 -21.23
C LYS A 19 -12.12 -6.63 -21.53
N TYR A 20 -12.17 -5.30 -21.55
CA TYR A 20 -10.99 -4.48 -21.85
C TYR A 20 -9.86 -4.72 -20.84
N LEU A 21 -10.15 -4.63 -19.54
CA LEU A 21 -9.15 -4.88 -18.51
C LEU A 21 -8.61 -6.31 -18.57
N GLY A 22 -9.48 -7.30 -18.77
CA GLY A 22 -9.04 -8.68 -18.91
C GLY A 22 -8.11 -8.91 -20.11
N MET A 23 -8.39 -8.28 -21.24
CA MET A 23 -7.52 -8.34 -22.43
C MET A 23 -6.18 -7.62 -22.18
N ALA A 24 -6.19 -6.49 -21.53
CA ALA A 24 -4.97 -5.76 -21.15
C ALA A 24 -4.06 -6.58 -20.22
N LEU A 25 -4.64 -7.49 -19.44
CA LEU A 25 -3.92 -8.45 -18.60
C LEU A 25 -3.44 -9.70 -19.35
N GLY A 26 -3.68 -9.77 -20.66
CA GLY A 26 -3.30 -10.90 -21.52
C GLY A 26 -4.28 -12.10 -21.47
N PHE A 27 -5.50 -11.93 -20.96
CA PHE A 27 -6.50 -13.00 -21.03
C PHE A 27 -7.04 -13.14 -22.46
N PRO A 28 -7.32 -14.38 -22.92
CA PRO A 28 -7.93 -14.59 -24.21
C PRO A 28 -9.25 -13.82 -24.34
N GLU A 29 -9.47 -13.15 -25.46
CA GLU A 29 -10.64 -12.29 -25.70
C GLU A 29 -11.98 -12.95 -25.37
N LYS A 30 -12.14 -14.26 -25.71
CA LYS A 30 -13.36 -15.01 -25.49
C LYS A 30 -13.71 -15.27 -24.01
N SER A 31 -12.77 -15.06 -23.10
CA SER A 31 -12.94 -15.37 -21.68
C SER A 31 -12.46 -14.23 -20.75
N ALA A 32 -12.04 -13.12 -21.33
CA ALA A 32 -11.43 -12.01 -20.59
C ALA A 32 -12.39 -11.40 -19.56
N ASP A 33 -13.64 -11.16 -19.95
CA ASP A 33 -14.71 -10.65 -19.10
C ASP A 33 -15.07 -11.60 -17.97
N VAL A 34 -15.28 -12.88 -18.30
CA VAL A 34 -15.64 -13.92 -17.33
C VAL A 34 -14.53 -14.12 -16.29
N ARG A 35 -13.27 -14.12 -16.75
CA ARG A 35 -12.13 -14.24 -15.84
C ARG A 35 -12.00 -13.05 -14.91
N LEU A 36 -12.17 -11.85 -15.45
CA LEU A 36 -12.11 -10.65 -14.63
C LEU A 36 -13.27 -10.60 -13.63
N ALA A 37 -14.48 -10.92 -14.04
CA ALA A 37 -15.63 -11.02 -13.16
C ALA A 37 -15.40 -11.98 -11.98
N GLN A 38 -14.69 -13.09 -12.19
CA GLN A 38 -14.32 -14.03 -11.13
C GLN A 38 -13.40 -13.39 -10.07
N TYR A 39 -12.48 -12.49 -10.47
CA TYR A 39 -11.63 -11.75 -9.54
C TYR A 39 -12.42 -10.66 -8.81
N GLU A 40 -13.27 -9.91 -9.52
CA GLU A 40 -14.08 -8.85 -8.91
C GLU A 40 -15.10 -9.38 -7.89
N THR A 41 -15.73 -10.53 -8.18
CA THR A 41 -16.68 -11.20 -7.27
C THR A 41 -16.01 -11.99 -6.15
N GLY A 42 -14.68 -12.12 -6.21
CA GLY A 42 -13.94 -12.90 -5.23
C GLY A 42 -14.05 -14.41 -5.36
N SER A 43 -14.65 -14.92 -6.44
CA SER A 43 -14.64 -16.37 -6.76
C SER A 43 -13.23 -16.88 -7.00
N ARG A 44 -12.32 -15.97 -7.38
CA ARG A 44 -10.87 -16.20 -7.47
C ARG A 44 -10.11 -15.05 -6.84
N THR A 45 -8.99 -15.36 -6.19
CA THR A 45 -8.05 -14.36 -5.67
C THR A 45 -6.86 -14.26 -6.62
N PRO A 46 -6.49 -13.06 -7.09
CA PRO A 46 -5.31 -12.88 -7.92
C PRO A 46 -4.04 -13.19 -7.11
N LYS A 47 -3.07 -13.85 -7.75
CA LYS A 47 -1.73 -14.03 -7.18
C LYS A 47 -0.90 -12.74 -7.32
N ALA A 48 0.23 -12.68 -6.64
CA ALA A 48 1.09 -11.50 -6.59
C ALA A 48 1.41 -10.91 -7.98
N ASP A 49 1.79 -11.77 -8.94
CA ASP A 49 2.12 -11.34 -10.31
C ASP A 49 0.93 -10.70 -11.02
N LEU A 50 -0.25 -11.29 -10.88
CA LEU A 50 -1.48 -10.73 -11.47
C LEU A 50 -1.92 -9.46 -10.73
N THR A 51 -1.73 -9.38 -9.41
CA THR A 51 -1.99 -8.16 -8.64
C THR A 51 -1.09 -7.01 -9.09
N ALA A 52 0.19 -7.28 -9.35
CA ALA A 52 1.12 -6.29 -9.88
C ALA A 52 0.71 -5.83 -11.30
N ALA A 53 0.34 -6.77 -12.18
CA ALA A 53 -0.14 -6.44 -13.52
C ALA A 53 -1.45 -5.62 -13.48
N LEU A 54 -2.40 -5.99 -12.61
CA LEU A 54 -3.63 -5.22 -12.38
C LEU A 54 -3.32 -3.80 -11.91
N ALA A 55 -2.43 -3.64 -10.95
CA ALA A 55 -2.03 -2.35 -10.42
C ALA A 55 -1.42 -1.46 -11.52
N GLN A 56 -0.57 -2.03 -12.36
CA GLN A 56 0.05 -1.34 -13.50
C GLN A 56 -1.00 -0.87 -14.52
N VAL A 57 -1.93 -1.74 -14.93
CA VAL A 57 -2.96 -1.38 -15.92
C VAL A 57 -3.97 -0.37 -15.36
N LEU A 58 -4.26 -0.45 -14.07
CA LEU A 58 -5.17 0.46 -13.36
C LEU A 58 -4.49 1.75 -12.92
N ASP A 59 -3.16 1.87 -13.10
CA ASP A 59 -2.36 3.02 -12.69
C ASP A 59 -2.55 3.34 -11.19
N VAL A 60 -2.24 2.36 -10.35
CA VAL A 60 -2.30 2.45 -8.88
C VAL A 60 -1.18 1.63 -8.24
N SER A 61 -0.87 1.91 -6.96
CA SER A 61 0.00 1.04 -6.18
C SER A 61 -0.63 -0.35 -5.98
N PRO A 62 0.15 -1.45 -6.02
CA PRO A 62 -0.34 -2.78 -5.61
C PRO A 62 -0.97 -2.79 -4.21
N HIS A 63 -0.46 -1.95 -3.30
CA HIS A 63 -1.01 -1.78 -1.96
C HIS A 63 -2.44 -1.21 -1.96
N ALA A 64 -2.80 -0.40 -2.94
CA ALA A 64 -4.16 0.12 -3.09
C ALA A 64 -5.19 -0.97 -3.44
N LEU A 65 -4.74 -2.11 -3.98
CA LEU A 65 -5.57 -3.28 -4.25
C LEU A 65 -5.64 -4.26 -3.07
N THR A 66 -4.58 -4.34 -2.26
CA THR A 66 -4.44 -5.32 -1.16
C THR A 66 -4.75 -4.72 0.21
N VAL A 67 -5.93 -4.12 0.35
CA VAL A 67 -6.39 -3.57 1.64
C VAL A 67 -7.03 -4.65 2.51
N PRO A 68 -7.04 -4.50 3.85
CA PRO A 68 -7.78 -5.38 4.75
C PRO A 68 -9.27 -5.46 4.39
N ASP A 69 -9.89 -6.59 4.71
CA ASP A 69 -11.34 -6.78 4.58
C ASP A 69 -12.07 -6.08 5.73
N ILE A 70 -12.76 -4.99 5.40
CA ILE A 70 -13.54 -4.17 6.34
C ILE A 70 -15.03 -4.10 5.94
N ASP A 71 -15.54 -5.16 5.31
CA ASP A 71 -16.87 -5.19 4.69
C ASP A 71 -18.04 -5.08 5.69
N SER A 72 -17.78 -5.17 6.99
CA SER A 72 -18.79 -4.99 8.02
C SER A 72 -18.39 -3.94 9.04
N TYR A 73 -19.36 -3.24 9.61
CA TYR A 73 -19.10 -2.31 10.71
C TYR A 73 -18.42 -2.99 11.90
N VAL A 74 -18.73 -4.25 12.16
CA VAL A 74 -18.07 -5.04 13.21
C VAL A 74 -16.62 -5.29 12.85
N GLY A 75 -16.31 -5.69 11.61
CA GLY A 75 -14.94 -5.86 11.11
C GLY A 75 -14.15 -4.55 11.13
N LEU A 76 -14.78 -3.45 10.72
CA LEU A 76 -14.20 -2.11 10.82
C LEU A 76 -13.84 -1.75 12.25
N MET A 77 -14.76 -1.98 13.22
CA MET A 77 -14.50 -1.72 14.63
C MET A 77 -13.35 -2.55 15.19
N HIS A 78 -13.28 -3.84 14.86
CA HIS A 78 -12.14 -4.68 15.26
C HIS A 78 -10.82 -4.25 14.62
N THR A 79 -10.85 -3.71 13.40
CA THR A 79 -9.68 -3.09 12.77
C THR A 79 -9.22 -1.87 13.56
N LEU A 80 -10.14 -0.99 13.96
CA LEU A 80 -9.83 0.19 14.78
C LEU A 80 -9.28 -0.21 16.16
N PHE A 81 -9.84 -1.23 16.81
CA PHE A 81 -9.32 -1.78 18.09
C PHE A 81 -7.90 -2.34 17.91
N THR A 82 -7.63 -3.03 16.80
CA THR A 82 -6.27 -3.50 16.49
C THR A 82 -5.29 -2.34 16.30
N LEU A 83 -5.73 -1.25 15.70
CA LEU A 83 -4.93 -0.04 15.58
C LEU A 83 -4.72 0.64 16.95
N GLU A 84 -5.70 0.61 17.84
CA GLU A 84 -5.55 1.05 19.22
C GLU A 84 -4.49 0.22 19.94
N ASP A 85 -4.57 -1.10 19.86
CA ASP A 85 -3.67 -2.04 20.56
C ASP A 85 -2.21 -1.90 20.07
N ASN A 86 -1.98 -1.78 18.78
CA ASN A 86 -0.65 -1.88 18.19
C ASN A 86 -0.04 -0.53 17.80
N TYR A 87 -0.86 0.42 17.34
CA TYR A 87 -0.40 1.66 16.71
C TYR A 87 -0.77 2.93 17.49
N GLY A 88 -1.31 2.78 18.69
CA GLY A 88 -1.60 3.93 19.56
C GLY A 88 -2.76 4.80 19.10
N LEU A 89 -3.63 4.29 18.22
CA LEU A 89 -4.89 4.98 17.90
C LEU A 89 -5.71 5.11 19.18
N LYS A 90 -6.37 6.22 19.40
CA LYS A 90 -7.26 6.47 20.54
C LYS A 90 -8.49 7.23 20.08
N ILE A 91 -9.63 6.89 20.66
CA ILE A 91 -10.83 7.70 20.56
C ILE A 91 -10.67 8.96 21.42
N SER A 92 -11.12 10.08 20.95
CA SER A 92 -11.07 11.37 21.63
C SER A 92 -12.30 12.22 21.25
N GLU A 93 -12.43 13.35 21.90
CA GLU A 93 -13.42 14.37 21.58
C GLU A 93 -12.72 15.72 21.36
N MET A 94 -13.15 16.46 20.37
CA MET A 94 -12.67 17.81 20.07
C MET A 94 -13.86 18.64 19.58
N ASP A 95 -14.11 19.76 20.23
CA ASP A 95 -15.23 20.68 19.92
C ASP A 95 -16.62 20.00 19.92
N GLY A 96 -16.80 18.98 20.78
CA GLY A 96 -18.04 18.22 20.91
C GLY A 96 -18.19 17.09 19.87
N GLU A 97 -17.20 16.88 19.00
CA GLU A 97 -17.20 15.82 18.02
C GLU A 97 -16.21 14.69 18.39
N VAL A 98 -16.64 13.46 18.13
CA VAL A 98 -15.79 12.29 18.33
C VAL A 98 -14.71 12.26 17.26
N CYS A 99 -13.45 12.18 17.66
CA CYS A 99 -12.32 12.12 16.74
C CYS A 99 -11.36 10.98 17.10
N LEU A 100 -10.54 10.60 16.14
CA LEU A 100 -9.45 9.64 16.32
C LEU A 100 -8.12 10.40 16.39
N LYS A 101 -7.29 10.07 17.36
CA LYS A 101 -5.93 10.61 17.50
C LYS A 101 -4.93 9.49 17.73
N VAL A 102 -3.66 9.75 17.45
CA VAL A 102 -2.56 8.81 17.72
C VAL A 102 -1.77 9.28 18.94
N ASP A 103 -1.59 8.38 19.90
CA ASP A 103 -0.69 8.59 21.03
C ASP A 103 0.75 8.21 20.61
N VAL A 104 1.49 9.18 20.12
CA VAL A 104 2.86 9.01 19.63
C VAL A 104 3.84 8.47 20.68
N ARG A 105 3.49 8.56 21.98
CA ARG A 105 4.34 8.10 23.08
C ARG A 105 4.19 6.60 23.36
N LYS A 106 3.19 5.94 22.77
CA LYS A 106 2.93 4.54 23.02
C LYS A 106 4.10 3.64 22.59
N ASN A 107 4.54 3.79 21.35
CA ASN A 107 5.67 3.06 20.77
C ASN A 107 6.16 3.71 19.46
N LYS A 108 7.19 3.11 18.84
CA LYS A 108 7.74 3.59 17.57
C LYS A 108 6.76 3.50 16.39
N ASP A 109 5.91 2.49 16.40
CA ASP A 109 4.91 2.31 15.32
C ASP A 109 3.82 3.37 15.41
N ALA A 110 3.44 3.79 16.62
CA ALA A 110 2.52 4.91 16.83
C ALA A 110 3.10 6.24 16.34
N ALA A 111 4.38 6.53 16.63
CA ALA A 111 5.06 7.71 16.11
C ALA A 111 5.08 7.72 14.58
N ARG A 112 5.42 6.58 13.98
CA ARG A 112 5.44 6.41 12.52
C ARG A 112 4.06 6.58 11.89
N LEU A 113 3.02 5.98 12.47
CA LEU A 113 1.64 6.17 12.00
C LEU A 113 1.25 7.65 12.06
N HIS A 114 1.63 8.35 13.12
CA HIS A 114 1.36 9.77 13.26
C HIS A 114 1.99 10.59 12.12
N GLU A 115 3.25 10.34 11.77
CA GLU A 115 3.94 11.02 10.66
C GLU A 115 3.22 10.78 9.33
N MET A 116 2.81 9.54 9.06
CA MET A 116 2.03 9.20 7.85
C MET A 116 0.68 9.92 7.82
N LEU A 117 0.01 10.06 8.97
CA LEU A 117 -1.25 10.82 9.08
C LEU A 117 -1.02 12.32 8.89
N CYS A 118 0.11 12.87 9.34
CA CYS A 118 0.48 14.27 9.08
C CYS A 118 0.70 14.52 7.58
N SER A 119 1.37 13.61 6.87
CA SER A 119 1.51 13.68 5.42
C SER A 119 0.16 13.66 4.70
N TRP A 120 -0.74 12.78 5.12
CA TRP A 120 -2.09 12.75 4.58
C TRP A 120 -2.87 14.04 4.89
N GLN A 121 -2.78 14.55 6.11
CA GLN A 121 -3.44 15.80 6.51
C GLN A 121 -2.94 16.98 5.67
N GLN A 122 -1.64 17.06 5.39
CA GLN A 122 -1.07 18.10 4.52
C GLN A 122 -1.64 18.03 3.11
N ALA A 123 -1.68 16.83 2.50
CA ALA A 123 -2.28 16.65 1.17
C ALA A 123 -3.77 17.01 1.16
N ALA A 124 -4.52 16.68 2.21
CA ALA A 124 -5.92 17.05 2.35
C ALA A 124 -6.12 18.57 2.51
N ALA A 125 -5.27 19.24 3.29
CA ALA A 125 -5.30 20.69 3.47
C ALA A 125 -4.99 21.43 2.16
N MET A 126 -4.03 20.95 1.36
CA MET A 126 -3.73 21.51 0.03
C MET A 126 -4.92 21.39 -0.92
N LEU A 127 -5.66 20.28 -0.86
CA LEU A 127 -6.89 20.10 -1.64
C LEU A 127 -7.96 21.10 -1.18
N GLU A 128 -8.16 21.25 0.13
CA GLU A 128 -9.15 22.18 0.70
C GLU A 128 -8.82 23.64 0.37
N ALA A 129 -7.54 23.99 0.39
CA ALA A 129 -7.05 25.31 -0.01
C ALA A 129 -7.09 25.54 -1.54
N GLY A 130 -7.40 24.53 -2.34
CA GLY A 130 -7.39 24.61 -3.80
C GLY A 130 -5.99 24.71 -4.42
N GLU A 131 -4.94 24.35 -3.66
CA GLU A 131 -3.55 24.33 -4.14
C GLU A 131 -3.27 23.13 -5.04
N ILE A 132 -3.96 22.03 -4.83
CA ILE A 132 -3.93 20.85 -5.69
C ILE A 132 -5.33 20.48 -6.16
N SER A 133 -5.42 19.83 -7.32
CA SER A 133 -6.69 19.32 -7.84
C SER A 133 -7.13 18.05 -7.09
N LYS A 134 -8.43 17.71 -7.23
CA LYS A 134 -8.95 16.43 -6.72
C LYS A 134 -8.25 15.23 -7.39
N GLU A 135 -7.89 15.38 -8.66
CA GLU A 135 -7.16 14.35 -9.43
C GLU A 135 -5.75 14.14 -8.87
N ASP A 136 -5.02 15.21 -8.53
CA ASP A 136 -3.69 15.12 -7.93
C ASP A 136 -3.76 14.50 -6.53
N TYR A 137 -4.76 14.89 -5.73
CA TYR A 137 -4.99 14.29 -4.41
C TYR A 137 -5.31 12.80 -4.50
N ASP A 138 -6.17 12.38 -5.43
CA ASP A 138 -6.49 10.98 -5.65
C ASP A 138 -5.29 10.21 -6.20
N LYS A 139 -4.49 10.83 -7.07
CA LYS A 139 -3.22 10.24 -7.54
C LYS A 139 -2.28 10.01 -6.37
N TRP A 140 -2.09 10.97 -5.47
CA TRP A 140 -1.29 10.81 -4.25
C TRP A 140 -1.78 9.63 -3.41
N ARG A 141 -3.07 9.54 -3.11
CA ARG A 141 -3.64 8.47 -2.30
C ARG A 141 -3.49 7.08 -2.92
N TYR A 142 -3.74 6.98 -4.23
CA TYR A 142 -3.77 5.67 -4.90
C TYR A 142 -2.38 5.13 -5.23
N HIS A 143 -1.38 6.00 -5.29
CA HIS A 143 0.02 5.62 -5.47
C HIS A 143 0.81 5.61 -4.15
N TYR A 144 0.17 5.95 -3.03
CA TYR A 144 0.87 5.92 -1.75
C TYR A 144 1.62 4.60 -1.56
N PRO A 145 2.90 4.60 -1.14
CA PRO A 145 3.68 5.72 -0.61
C PRO A 145 4.62 6.42 -1.63
N GLU A 146 4.46 6.24 -2.92
CA GLU A 146 5.38 6.72 -3.97
C GLU A 146 5.65 8.24 -3.89
N PHE A 147 4.64 9.03 -3.54
CA PHE A 147 4.72 10.49 -3.43
C PHE A 147 4.81 10.99 -1.98
N ASP A 148 5.01 10.10 -1.02
CA ASP A 148 5.18 10.48 0.37
C ASP A 148 6.61 10.95 0.62
N THR A 149 6.77 12.17 1.16
CA THR A 149 8.06 12.79 1.44
C THR A 149 8.59 12.48 2.83
N THR A 150 7.87 11.70 3.64
CA THR A 150 8.21 11.44 5.03
C THR A 150 9.32 10.40 5.23
N ASP A 151 10.02 9.92 4.21
CA ASP A 151 11.17 9.00 4.22
C ASP A 151 11.09 7.75 5.14
N HIS A 152 10.05 7.63 5.98
CA HIS A 152 9.96 6.63 7.06
C HIS A 152 9.43 5.27 6.61
N TRP A 153 8.85 5.18 5.43
CA TRP A 153 8.34 3.92 4.88
C TRP A 153 9.40 3.15 4.08
N HIS A 154 10.57 3.75 3.84
CA HIS A 154 11.75 3.06 3.34
C HIS A 154 12.31 2.09 4.39
N LYS A 155 11.54 1.11 4.82
CA LYS A 155 12.13 -0.15 5.20
C LYS A 155 12.67 -0.73 3.89
N VAL A 156 13.88 -0.37 3.53
CA VAL A 156 14.67 -1.17 2.61
C VAL A 156 14.84 -2.51 3.31
N VAL A 157 13.91 -3.44 3.09
CA VAL A 157 14.25 -4.85 3.21
C VAL A 157 15.26 -5.03 2.11
N PRO A 158 16.55 -5.29 2.42
CA PRO A 158 17.52 -5.55 1.39
C PRO A 158 16.91 -6.64 0.53
N SER A 159 16.78 -6.40 -0.78
CA SER A 159 16.35 -7.47 -1.68
C SER A 159 17.27 -8.67 -1.41
N GLN A 160 16.74 -9.89 -1.43
CA GLN A 160 17.58 -11.09 -1.23
C GLN A 160 18.85 -11.03 -2.06
N GLY A 161 18.83 -10.37 -3.23
CA GLY A 161 19.99 -10.09 -4.06
C GLY A 161 21.07 -9.24 -3.39
N LEU A 162 20.72 -8.21 -2.62
CA LEU A 162 21.68 -7.40 -1.86
C LEU A 162 22.24 -8.16 -0.65
N SER A 163 21.43 -8.95 0.04
CA SER A 163 21.89 -9.84 1.10
C SER A 163 22.87 -10.89 0.57
N ASN A 164 22.62 -11.46 -0.60
CA ASN A 164 23.51 -12.44 -1.23
C ASN A 164 24.84 -11.79 -1.69
N LEU A 165 24.82 -10.54 -2.16
CA LEU A 165 26.04 -9.79 -2.49
C LEU A 165 26.89 -9.46 -1.27
N LEU A 166 26.27 -9.14 -0.13
CA LEU A 166 26.99 -8.86 1.12
C LEU A 166 27.58 -10.14 1.76
N VAL A 167 26.94 -11.30 1.55
CA VAL A 167 27.44 -12.59 2.06
C VAL A 167 28.51 -13.18 1.15
N SER A 168 28.53 -12.85 -0.16
CA SER A 168 29.50 -13.36 -1.14
C SER A 168 30.71 -12.46 -1.36
N ALA A 169 30.88 -11.36 -0.61
CA ALA A 169 32.11 -10.59 -0.64
C ALA A 169 33.30 -11.47 -0.18
N PRO A 170 34.36 -11.64 -0.98
CA PRO A 170 35.48 -12.45 -0.57
C PRO A 170 36.16 -11.85 0.66
N LYS A 171 36.36 -12.65 1.69
CA LYS A 171 37.23 -12.31 2.81
C LYS A 171 38.61 -12.15 2.24
N ASP A 172 39.13 -10.93 2.22
CA ASP A 172 40.50 -10.64 1.85
C ASP A 172 41.44 -11.54 2.63
N SER A 173 42.18 -12.31 1.88
CA SER A 173 43.29 -13.14 2.34
C SER A 173 44.32 -12.22 3.01
N LYS A 174 44.47 -12.35 4.31
CA LYS A 174 45.66 -11.83 5.00
C LYS A 174 46.91 -12.47 4.40
N GLY A 175 47.70 -11.63 3.74
CA GLY A 175 49.02 -11.99 3.27
C GLY A 175 49.89 -12.48 4.43
N SER A 176 50.41 -13.67 4.28
CA SER A 176 51.52 -14.16 5.03
C SER A 176 52.79 -13.49 4.50
N GLU A 177 53.30 -12.51 5.21
CA GLU A 177 54.70 -12.15 5.06
C GLU A 177 55.54 -13.09 5.91
N GLU A 178 56.19 -14.04 5.22
CA GLU A 178 57.37 -14.68 5.69
C GLU A 178 58.51 -13.65 5.69
N VAL A 179 59.07 -13.37 6.86
CA VAL A 179 60.36 -12.71 6.98
C VAL A 179 61.37 -13.78 7.36
N ASP A 180 62.18 -14.12 6.39
CA ASP A 180 63.39 -14.90 6.52
C ASP A 180 64.48 -14.00 7.11
N LYS A 181 64.99 -14.34 8.28
CA LYS A 181 66.36 -14.32 8.84
C LYS A 181 66.38 -14.19 10.35
#